data_226f18fb71605c6941503ccf5f3fae7f
#
_entry.id   226f18fb71605c6941503ccf5f3fae7f
#
_cell.length_a   1.000
_cell.length_b   1.000
_cell.length_c   1.000
_cell.angle_alpha   90.00
_cell.angle_beta   90.00
_cell.angle_gamma   90.00
#
_symmetry.space_group_name_H-M   'P 1'
#
loop_
_entity.id
_entity.type
_entity.pdbx_description
1 polymer ?
#
loop_
_entity_poly.entity_id
_entity_poly.type
_entity_poly.pdbx_seq_one_letter_code
_entity_poly.pdbx_strand_id
1 'polypeptide(L)'
;LESQLTKQNLINKLDNVLKENMSREQFNYWAYKWVQNLDSRNRLSSEEDKLHEYLIFLLCIDLEIEPNIYFHEDIEIQEWIEKITLGVPLT
;
A
#
# COMPACT_ATOMS: atom_id res chain seq x y z
N LEU A 1 -11.88 7.09 7.48
CA LEU A 1 -10.92 5.99 7.65
C LEU A 1 -11.65 4.74 8.10
N GLU A 2 -11.31 3.61 7.56
CA GLU A 2 -11.88 2.33 7.95
C GLU A 2 -11.52 2.03 9.41
N SER A 3 -12.42 1.37 10.13
CA SER A 3 -12.19 1.01 11.52
C SER A 3 -11.12 -0.06 11.67
N GLN A 4 -10.90 -0.85 10.62
CA GLN A 4 -9.93 -1.93 10.61
C GLN A 4 -9.34 -2.08 9.22
N LEU A 5 -8.01 -2.20 9.15
CA LEU A 5 -7.31 -2.46 7.91
C LEU A 5 -7.39 -3.95 7.59
N THR A 6 -7.71 -4.27 6.32
CA THR A 6 -7.73 -5.64 5.84
C THR A 6 -6.85 -5.76 4.59
N LYS A 7 -6.45 -6.99 4.29
CA LYS A 7 -5.72 -7.29 3.06
C LYS A 7 -6.54 -6.87 1.83
N GLN A 8 -7.84 -7.11 1.85
CA GLN A 8 -8.72 -6.74 0.74
C GLN A 8 -8.80 -5.23 0.55
N ASN A 9 -8.85 -4.46 1.64
CA ASN A 9 -8.82 -2.98 1.54
C ASN A 9 -7.54 -2.52 0.84
N LEU A 10 -6.40 -3.08 1.20
CA LEU A 10 -5.12 -2.72 0.60
C LEU A 10 -5.11 -3.04 -0.89
N ILE A 11 -5.55 -4.24 -1.26
CA ILE A 11 -5.64 -4.66 -2.66
C ILE A 11 -6.56 -3.72 -3.44
N ASN A 12 -7.73 -3.39 -2.87
CA ASN A 12 -8.69 -2.50 -3.54
C ASN A 12 -8.10 -1.11 -3.77
N LYS A 13 -7.32 -0.59 -2.82
CA LYS A 13 -6.68 0.73 -2.98
C LYS A 13 -5.64 0.71 -4.09
N LEU A 14 -4.83 -0.34 -4.17
CA LEU A 14 -3.85 -0.49 -5.25
C LEU A 14 -4.55 -0.62 -6.60
N ASP A 15 -5.64 -1.37 -6.66
CA ASP A 15 -6.44 -1.52 -7.87
C ASP A 15 -7.01 -0.18 -8.32
N ASN A 16 -7.45 0.65 -7.38
CA ASN A 16 -7.94 2.00 -7.68
C ASN A 16 -6.86 2.88 -8.29
N VAL A 17 -5.61 2.71 -7.86
CA VAL A 17 -4.48 3.43 -8.48
C VAL A 17 -4.31 3.00 -9.93
N LEU A 18 -4.38 1.70 -10.21
CA LEU A 18 -4.27 1.17 -11.56
C LEU A 18 -5.39 1.66 -12.47
N LYS A 19 -6.59 1.81 -11.92
CA LYS A 19 -7.78 2.28 -12.66
C LYS A 19 -7.87 3.80 -12.74
N GLU A 20 -6.89 4.49 -12.20
CA GLU A 20 -6.85 5.96 -12.16
C GLU A 20 -8.02 6.59 -11.38
N ASN A 21 -8.65 5.83 -10.49
CA ASN A 21 -9.66 6.35 -9.56
C ASN A 21 -9.03 7.02 -8.35
N MET A 22 -7.74 6.80 -8.14
CA MET A 22 -6.97 7.33 -7.02
C MET A 22 -5.56 7.62 -7.53
N SER A 23 -4.99 8.77 -7.15
CA SER A 23 -3.61 9.08 -7.49
C SER A 23 -2.66 8.31 -6.58
N ARG A 24 -1.41 8.20 -7.00
CA ARG A 24 -0.36 7.58 -6.19
C ARG A 24 -0.11 8.37 -4.91
N GLU A 25 -0.21 9.68 -4.98
CA GLU A 25 -0.07 10.57 -3.83
C GLU A 25 -1.20 10.35 -2.82
N GLN A 26 -2.42 10.16 -3.32
CA GLN A 26 -3.57 9.86 -2.46
C GLN A 26 -3.40 8.50 -1.79
N PHE A 27 -2.89 7.51 -2.51
CA PHE A 27 -2.59 6.20 -1.93
C PHE A 27 -1.53 6.34 -0.84
N ASN A 28 -0.46 7.08 -1.12
CA ASN A 28 0.62 7.30 -0.15
C ASN A 28 0.07 7.89 1.13
N TYR A 29 -0.77 8.92 1.03
CA TYR A 29 -1.38 9.57 2.19
C TYR A 29 -2.22 8.59 2.99
N TRP A 30 -3.05 7.79 2.32
CA TRP A 30 -3.89 6.78 2.96
C TRP A 30 -3.02 5.74 3.69
N ALA A 31 -1.99 5.24 3.02
CA ALA A 31 -1.08 4.25 3.58
C ALA A 31 -0.32 4.81 4.79
N TYR A 32 0.15 6.03 4.68
CA TYR A 32 0.87 6.69 5.77
C TYR A 32 -0.01 6.85 7.01
N LYS A 33 -1.26 7.22 6.83
CA LYS A 33 -2.21 7.33 7.95
C LYS A 33 -2.40 5.99 8.66
N TRP A 34 -2.45 4.89 7.89
CA TRP A 34 -2.56 3.57 8.49
C TRP A 34 -1.27 3.17 9.20
N VAL A 35 -0.11 3.49 8.64
CA VAL A 35 1.17 3.24 9.32
C VAL A 35 1.19 3.95 10.67
N GLN A 36 0.80 5.22 10.70
CA GLN A 36 0.73 5.95 11.96
C GLN A 36 -0.24 5.33 12.96
N ASN A 37 -1.40 4.90 12.48
CA ASN A 37 -2.40 4.25 13.32
C ASN A 37 -1.86 2.96 13.93
N LEU A 38 -1.25 2.12 13.11
CA LEU A 38 -0.69 0.85 13.58
C LEU A 38 0.48 1.06 14.53
N ASP A 39 1.33 2.05 14.24
CA ASP A 39 2.48 2.38 15.11
C ASP A 39 2.04 2.87 16.48
N SER A 40 0.84 3.46 16.58
CA SER A 40 0.33 3.96 17.86
C SER A 40 -0.25 2.86 18.75
N ARG A 41 -0.41 1.66 18.26
CA ARG A 41 -1.00 0.54 19.01
C ARG A 41 0.07 -0.17 19.84
N ASN A 42 -0.32 -0.63 21.03
CA ASN A 42 0.60 -1.37 21.89
C ASN A 42 0.97 -2.74 21.35
N ARG A 43 0.07 -3.34 20.59
CA ARG A 43 0.26 -4.69 20.06
C ARG A 43 -0.48 -4.85 18.75
N LEU A 44 0.15 -5.49 17.76
CA LEU A 44 -0.47 -5.83 16.50
C LEU A 44 -0.71 -7.34 16.44
N SER A 45 -1.80 -7.73 15.76
CA SER A 45 -2.00 -9.14 15.39
C SER A 45 -0.98 -9.53 14.34
N SER A 46 -0.79 -10.82 14.08
CA SER A 46 0.12 -11.27 13.02
C SER A 46 -0.30 -10.72 11.66
N GLU A 47 -1.59 -10.64 11.38
CA GLU A 47 -2.09 -10.09 10.12
C GLU A 47 -1.80 -8.59 10.02
N GLU A 48 -2.04 -7.84 11.09
CA GLU A 48 -1.75 -6.40 11.12
C GLU A 48 -0.26 -6.13 10.96
N ASP A 49 0.58 -6.94 11.55
CA ASP A 49 2.03 -6.82 11.45
C ASP A 49 2.47 -6.99 9.99
N LYS A 50 1.92 -7.99 9.32
CA LYS A 50 2.20 -8.24 7.91
C LYS A 50 1.72 -7.11 7.01
N LEU A 51 0.52 -6.58 7.28
CA LEU A 51 -0.02 -5.45 6.54
C LEU A 51 0.83 -4.19 6.76
N HIS A 52 1.32 -4.01 7.98
CA HIS A 52 2.23 -2.90 8.30
C HIS A 52 3.49 -2.96 7.43
N GLU A 53 4.09 -4.14 7.30
CA GLU A 53 5.27 -4.33 6.44
C GLU A 53 4.97 -3.97 4.99
N TYR A 54 3.82 -4.42 4.46
CA TYR A 54 3.42 -4.07 3.10
C TYR A 54 3.26 -2.57 2.93
N LEU A 55 2.60 -1.91 3.89
CA LEU A 55 2.37 -0.46 3.81
C LEU A 55 3.68 0.32 3.81
N ILE A 56 4.62 -0.05 4.67
CA ILE A 56 5.93 0.61 4.73
C ILE A 56 6.62 0.53 3.37
N PHE A 57 6.61 -0.65 2.74
CA PHE A 57 7.21 -0.81 1.41
C PHE A 57 6.48 0.07 0.38
N LEU A 58 5.14 0.10 0.43
CA LEU A 58 4.32 0.76 -0.58
C LEU A 58 4.34 2.29 -0.49
N LEU A 59 4.94 2.86 0.56
CA LEU A 59 5.10 4.31 0.66
C LEU A 59 5.95 4.89 -0.47
N CYS A 60 6.71 4.06 -1.19
CA CYS A 60 7.50 4.49 -2.34
C CYS A 60 6.70 4.58 -3.64
N ILE A 61 5.38 4.31 -3.60
CA ILE A 61 4.57 4.23 -4.82
C ILE A 61 4.56 5.53 -5.63
N ASP A 62 4.68 6.67 -4.97
CA ASP A 62 4.66 7.99 -5.61
C ASP A 62 6.05 8.59 -5.86
N LEU A 63 7.09 7.78 -5.71
CA LEU A 63 8.45 8.22 -5.99
C LEU A 63 8.60 8.53 -7.48
N GLU A 64 9.07 9.73 -7.80
CA GLU A 64 9.25 10.18 -9.17
C GLU A 64 10.72 10.24 -9.53
N ILE A 65 11.06 9.83 -10.76
CA ILE A 65 12.41 10.01 -11.31
C ILE A 65 12.53 11.35 -12.05
N GLU A 66 11.40 11.84 -12.55
CA GLU A 66 11.25 13.15 -13.17
C GLU A 66 9.81 13.62 -12.91
N PRO A 67 9.49 14.90 -13.04
CA PRO A 67 8.11 15.36 -12.84
C PRO A 67 7.12 14.54 -13.66
N ASN A 68 6.14 13.96 -13.00
CA ASN A 68 5.08 13.14 -13.56
C ASN A 68 5.52 11.79 -14.13
N ILE A 69 6.78 11.39 -13.88
CA ILE A 69 7.28 10.07 -14.29
C ILE A 69 7.67 9.29 -13.03
N TYR A 70 6.89 8.27 -12.72
CA TYR A 70 7.09 7.47 -11.51
C TYR A 70 8.17 6.42 -11.69
N PHE A 71 8.91 6.16 -10.61
CA PHE A 71 9.95 5.14 -10.59
C PHE A 71 9.36 3.74 -10.78
N HIS A 72 8.24 3.46 -10.09
CA HIS A 72 7.56 2.16 -10.19
C HIS A 72 6.46 2.23 -11.24
N GLU A 73 6.46 1.30 -12.18
CA GLU A 73 5.47 1.26 -13.25
C GLU A 73 4.21 0.52 -12.82
N ASP A 74 3.13 0.67 -13.59
CA ASP A 74 1.86 0.01 -13.31
C ASP A 74 1.99 -1.51 -13.26
N ILE A 75 2.86 -2.09 -14.09
CA ILE A 75 3.09 -3.54 -14.08
C ILE A 75 3.63 -3.99 -12.72
N GLU A 76 4.45 -3.19 -12.08
CA GLU A 76 4.95 -3.50 -10.73
C GLU A 76 3.83 -3.49 -9.71
N ILE A 77 2.89 -2.52 -9.83
CA ILE A 77 1.72 -2.46 -8.93
C ILE A 77 0.88 -3.72 -9.09
N GLN A 78 0.70 -4.21 -10.33
CA GLN A 78 -0.01 -5.47 -10.58
C GLN A 78 0.69 -6.65 -9.90
N GLU A 79 2.01 -6.70 -9.97
CA GLU A 79 2.80 -7.74 -9.30
C GLU A 79 2.66 -7.66 -7.78
N TRP A 80 2.64 -6.43 -7.23
CA TRP A 80 2.42 -6.25 -5.79
C TRP A 80 1.06 -6.78 -5.36
N ILE A 81 0.01 -6.53 -6.14
CA ILE A 81 -1.32 -7.05 -5.85
C ILE A 81 -1.29 -8.57 -5.80
N GLU A 82 -0.65 -9.21 -6.77
CA GLU A 82 -0.52 -10.66 -6.81
C GLU A 82 0.21 -11.20 -5.58
N LYS A 83 1.33 -10.58 -5.22
CA LYS A 83 2.12 -10.99 -4.06
C LYS A 83 1.36 -10.82 -2.76
N ILE A 84 0.64 -9.72 -2.60
CA ILE A 84 -0.18 -9.49 -1.41
C ILE A 84 -1.28 -10.55 -1.34
N THR A 85 -1.91 -10.86 -2.47
CA THR A 85 -2.94 -11.90 -2.55
C THR A 85 -2.39 -13.24 -2.09
N LEU A 86 -1.16 -13.57 -2.49
CA LEU A 86 -0.51 -14.82 -2.10
C LEU A 86 0.10 -14.78 -0.70
N GLY A 87 0.21 -13.60 -0.11
CA GLY A 87 0.79 -13.44 1.22
C GLY A 87 2.30 -13.55 1.24
N VAL A 88 2.98 -13.26 0.12
CA VAL A 88 4.44 -13.31 0.03
C VAL A 88 5.02 -11.89 0.06
N PRO A 89 6.33 -11.74 0.39
CA PRO A 89 6.97 -10.43 0.44
C PRO A 89 6.96 -9.72 -0.92
N LEU A 90 6.94 -8.38 -0.89
CA LEU A 90 6.98 -7.56 -2.11
C LEU A 90 8.37 -7.42 -2.70
N THR A 91 9.37 -7.73 -1.93
CA THR A 91 10.77 -7.67 -2.38
C THR A 91 11.32 -9.06 -2.69
#